data_6a658317af0ba127a025eaa5567a3b59
#
_entry.id   6a658317af0ba127a025eaa5567a3b59
#
_cell.length_a   1.000
_cell.length_b   1.000
_cell.length_c   1.000
_cell.angle_alpha   90.00
_cell.angle_beta   90.00
_cell.angle_gamma   90.00
#
_symmetry.space_group_name_H-M   'P 1'
#
loop_
_entity.id
_entity.type
_entity.pdbx_description
1 polymer ?
#
loop_
_entity_poly.entity_id
_entity_poly.type
_entity_poly.pdbx_seq_one_letter_code
_entity_poly.pdbx_strand_id
1 'polypeptide(L)'
;MYTKKYSQDIKINNPDKYNLTENIVWSSPQGFDLTMDIYSPKNISVHCPVVVMFHGGGFLIRRKEILNNMAQYIASNHNYVVCNVNYRLLRDQSNTVLFNDLIGDAFGSILWIKENIHKYNGDKERIGITGDSAGAYICAMILNLGKKIGRKEDFEKDHAFEPTYLPEDLSLREVSNKNLLDVKAAVLSYGGYDFYKFALQNAETYKNIFWWLALAKPRGVLGKKFNPIEYPDIYKAISPIYNIPDSSERKLPPQLLTAATKDRITPVRMIKEYGVALKEKNQEFEFWEHLNRNHAYLDSGRTLIAGNDFIRDGI
;
A
#
# COMPACT_ATOMS: atom_id res chain seq x y z
N MET A 1 6.55 -13.81 -25.06
CA MET A 1 6.64 -14.69 -23.86
C MET A 1 8.08 -14.70 -23.39
N TYR A 2 8.45 -13.82 -22.47
CA TYR A 2 9.82 -13.76 -21.94
C TYR A 2 9.92 -14.68 -20.74
N THR A 3 10.43 -15.90 -20.95
CA THR A 3 10.91 -16.74 -19.84
C THR A 3 12.37 -16.38 -19.54
N LYS A 4 12.61 -15.42 -18.64
CA LYS A 4 13.94 -15.31 -18.05
C LYS A 4 14.22 -16.60 -17.25
N LYS A 5 15.20 -17.40 -17.68
CA LYS A 5 15.79 -18.44 -16.85
C LYS A 5 16.56 -17.73 -15.73
N TYR A 6 16.04 -17.77 -14.51
CA TYR A 6 16.80 -17.33 -13.34
C TYR A 6 17.92 -18.32 -13.07
N SER A 7 19.11 -17.81 -12.79
CA SER A 7 20.22 -18.64 -12.34
C SER A 7 19.87 -19.26 -10.99
N GLN A 8 20.32 -20.48 -10.74
CA GLN A 8 20.00 -21.28 -9.54
C GLN A 8 20.53 -20.72 -8.21
N ASP A 9 21.19 -19.53 -8.19
CA ASP A 9 21.91 -18.98 -7.05
C ASP A 9 21.21 -17.77 -6.38
N ILE A 10 19.93 -17.48 -6.70
CA ILE A 10 19.21 -16.39 -6.05
C ILE A 10 18.82 -16.81 -4.63
N LYS A 11 19.55 -16.29 -3.65
CA LYS A 11 19.19 -16.46 -2.23
C LYS A 11 18.04 -15.52 -1.90
N ILE A 12 16.94 -16.07 -1.37
CA ILE A 12 15.81 -15.28 -0.89
C ILE A 12 16.22 -14.38 0.27
N ASN A 13 17.08 -14.91 1.16
CA ASN A 13 17.61 -14.18 2.29
C ASN A 13 19.11 -14.33 2.40
N ASN A 14 19.83 -13.21 2.48
CA ASN A 14 21.25 -13.16 2.80
C ASN A 14 21.50 -12.03 3.82
N PRO A 15 21.43 -12.33 5.13
CA PRO A 15 21.54 -11.33 6.20
C PRO A 15 22.90 -10.63 6.26
N ASP A 16 23.93 -11.17 5.57
CA ASP A 16 25.23 -10.51 5.46
C ASP A 16 25.19 -9.25 4.59
N LYS A 17 24.14 -9.07 3.77
CA LYS A 17 24.02 -7.97 2.82
C LYS A 17 23.32 -6.74 3.38
N TYR A 18 22.55 -6.86 4.47
CA TYR A 18 21.80 -5.77 5.04
C TYR A 18 21.85 -5.73 6.57
N ASN A 19 21.57 -4.57 7.14
CA ASN A 19 21.22 -4.40 8.55
C ASN A 19 19.71 -4.37 8.66
N LEU A 20 19.15 -5.05 9.65
CA LEU A 20 17.72 -4.99 9.97
C LEU A 20 17.52 -4.23 11.27
N THR A 21 16.69 -3.20 11.23
CA THR A 21 16.16 -2.51 12.40
C THR A 21 14.67 -2.80 12.47
N GLU A 22 14.28 -3.57 13.48
CA GLU A 22 12.91 -4.07 13.62
C GLU A 22 12.06 -3.16 14.53
N ASN A 23 10.76 -3.14 14.25
CA ASN A 23 9.74 -2.55 15.12
C ASN A 23 10.01 -1.09 15.51
N ILE A 24 10.52 -0.30 14.57
CA ILE A 24 10.68 1.15 14.77
C ILE A 24 9.28 1.74 14.94
N VAL A 25 9.01 2.31 16.11
CA VAL A 25 7.77 3.07 16.35
C VAL A 25 7.91 4.41 15.65
N TRP A 26 7.12 4.62 14.60
CA TRP A 26 7.18 5.85 13.80
C TRP A 26 6.02 6.81 14.08
N SER A 27 4.94 6.32 14.70
CA SER A 27 3.82 7.13 15.21
C SER A 27 3.05 6.33 16.24
N SER A 28 2.29 7.01 17.13
CA SER A 28 1.47 6.37 18.16
C SER A 28 0.09 7.04 18.28
N PRO A 29 -0.75 7.00 17.22
CA PRO A 29 -2.07 7.63 17.24
C PRO A 29 -2.94 7.01 18.33
N GLN A 30 -3.45 7.85 19.25
CA GLN A 30 -4.30 7.42 20.36
C GLN A 30 -3.68 6.28 21.20
N GLY A 31 -2.34 6.26 21.34
CA GLY A 31 -1.62 5.24 22.09
C GLY A 31 -1.46 3.89 21.39
N PHE A 32 -1.75 3.81 20.09
CA PHE A 32 -1.52 2.63 19.27
C PHE A 32 -0.21 2.78 18.50
N ASP A 33 0.80 1.99 18.87
CA ASP A 33 2.11 2.06 18.23
C ASP A 33 2.08 1.52 16.80
N LEU A 34 2.39 2.39 15.85
CA LEU A 34 2.61 2.07 14.45
C LEU A 34 4.09 1.77 14.23
N THR A 35 4.38 0.55 13.77
CA THR A 35 5.76 0.08 13.63
C THR A 35 6.12 -0.17 12.16
N MET A 36 7.42 -0.10 11.87
CA MET A 36 8.00 -0.58 10.60
C MET A 36 9.31 -1.30 10.86
N ASP A 37 9.69 -2.17 9.92
CA ASP A 37 11.03 -2.72 9.84
C ASP A 37 11.79 -2.04 8.70
N ILE A 38 13.07 -1.72 8.93
CA ILE A 38 13.94 -1.12 7.93
C ILE A 38 15.12 -2.03 7.67
N TYR A 39 15.25 -2.44 6.41
CA TYR A 39 16.38 -3.21 5.88
C TYR A 39 17.30 -2.24 5.14
N SER A 40 18.51 -2.03 5.62
CA SER A 40 19.48 -1.11 5.03
C SER A 40 20.67 -1.87 4.45
N PRO A 41 21.06 -1.65 3.19
CA PRO A 41 22.24 -2.32 2.61
C PRO A 41 23.49 -2.04 3.41
N LYS A 42 24.35 -3.09 3.60
CA LYS A 42 25.66 -2.99 4.21
C LYS A 42 26.72 -2.55 3.21
N ASN A 43 27.75 -1.88 3.71
CA ASN A 43 28.97 -1.56 2.93
C ASN A 43 28.71 -0.68 1.68
N ILE A 44 27.72 0.21 1.74
CA ILE A 44 27.40 1.16 0.69
C ILE A 44 27.56 2.58 1.22
N SER A 45 28.40 3.38 0.53
CA SER A 45 28.74 4.74 0.93
C SER A 45 27.81 5.81 0.36
N VAL A 46 26.90 5.44 -0.55
CA VAL A 46 25.96 6.37 -1.17
C VAL A 46 24.53 6.05 -0.68
N HIS A 47 23.68 7.09 -0.61
CA HIS A 47 22.28 6.88 -0.28
C HIS A 47 21.59 6.02 -1.35
N CYS A 48 20.86 5.00 -0.89
CA CYS A 48 20.19 4.02 -1.72
C CYS A 48 18.74 4.42 -2.00
N PRO A 49 18.16 4.05 -3.15
CA PRO A 49 16.74 4.16 -3.36
C PRO A 49 15.96 3.40 -2.27
N VAL A 50 14.74 3.83 -2.03
CA VAL A 50 13.88 3.29 -0.96
C VAL A 50 12.68 2.59 -1.57
N VAL A 51 12.33 1.41 -1.04
CA VAL A 51 11.08 0.71 -1.34
C VAL A 51 10.23 0.68 -0.07
N VAL A 52 9.06 1.27 -0.12
CA VAL A 52 8.09 1.21 0.99
C VAL A 52 7.02 0.18 0.67
N MET A 53 6.79 -0.75 1.60
CA MET A 53 5.92 -1.90 1.39
C MET A 53 4.71 -1.84 2.33
N PHE A 54 3.50 -2.00 1.75
CA PHE A 54 2.24 -2.08 2.47
C PHE A 54 1.61 -3.45 2.29
N HIS A 55 1.33 -4.14 3.39
CA HIS A 55 0.81 -5.51 3.39
C HIS A 55 -0.68 -5.58 3.03
N GLY A 56 -1.11 -6.73 2.51
CA GLY A 56 -2.51 -7.07 2.27
C GLY A 56 -3.24 -7.53 3.53
N GLY A 57 -4.46 -8.07 3.35
CA GLY A 57 -5.28 -8.60 4.44
C GLY A 57 -6.67 -7.96 4.56
N GLY A 58 -7.18 -7.37 3.47
CA GLY A 58 -8.54 -6.81 3.42
C GLY A 58 -8.78 -5.69 4.44
N PHE A 59 -7.74 -4.98 4.88
CA PHE A 59 -7.76 -3.95 5.91
C PHE A 59 -8.15 -4.45 7.32
N LEU A 60 -8.24 -5.76 7.52
CA LEU A 60 -8.80 -6.37 8.73
C LEU A 60 -7.84 -7.34 9.42
N ILE A 61 -6.96 -7.97 8.67
CA ILE A 61 -6.05 -9.02 9.16
C ILE A 61 -4.63 -8.78 8.66
N ARG A 62 -3.70 -9.55 9.22
CA ARG A 62 -2.27 -9.58 8.88
C ARG A 62 -1.50 -8.36 9.38
N ARG A 63 -0.21 -8.38 9.15
CA ARG A 63 0.74 -7.32 9.48
C ARG A 63 1.95 -7.44 8.56
N LYS A 64 2.92 -6.52 8.67
CA LYS A 64 4.12 -6.42 7.82
C LYS A 64 4.87 -7.75 7.64
N GLU A 65 4.84 -8.65 8.63
CA GLU A 65 5.60 -9.91 8.62
C GLU A 65 5.24 -10.82 7.43
N ILE A 66 4.06 -10.62 6.83
CA ILE A 66 3.65 -11.41 5.66
C ILE A 66 4.49 -11.10 4.42
N LEU A 67 5.11 -9.93 4.38
CA LEU A 67 6.00 -9.51 3.29
C LEU A 67 7.49 -9.66 3.61
N ASN A 68 7.86 -10.28 4.74
CA ASN A 68 9.25 -10.40 5.16
C ASN A 68 10.14 -11.08 4.12
N ASN A 69 9.68 -12.14 3.44
CA ASN A 69 10.47 -12.80 2.40
C ASN A 69 10.76 -11.87 1.23
N MET A 70 9.80 -11.07 0.81
CA MET A 70 9.98 -10.07 -0.24
C MET A 70 10.95 -8.98 0.20
N ALA A 71 10.80 -8.45 1.42
CA ALA A 71 11.71 -7.45 1.97
C ALA A 71 13.15 -7.97 2.04
N GLN A 72 13.34 -9.18 2.55
CA GLN A 72 14.64 -9.86 2.63
C GLN A 72 15.25 -10.11 1.25
N TYR A 73 14.44 -10.52 0.27
CA TYR A 73 14.90 -10.72 -1.08
C TYR A 73 15.41 -9.43 -1.71
N ILE A 74 14.63 -8.34 -1.63
CA ILE A 74 15.02 -7.04 -2.18
C ILE A 74 16.31 -6.54 -1.52
N ALA A 75 16.38 -6.59 -0.18
CA ALA A 75 17.55 -6.15 0.58
C ALA A 75 18.80 -7.01 0.35
N SER A 76 18.61 -8.31 0.04
CA SER A 76 19.73 -9.25 -0.20
C SER A 76 20.31 -9.14 -1.61
N ASN A 77 19.48 -8.80 -2.60
CA ASN A 77 19.86 -8.90 -4.01
C ASN A 77 19.99 -7.53 -4.70
N HIS A 78 19.53 -6.46 -4.05
CA HIS A 78 19.53 -5.12 -4.60
C HIS A 78 19.99 -4.11 -3.55
N ASN A 79 20.55 -2.99 -4.02
CA ASN A 79 20.99 -1.91 -3.15
C ASN A 79 19.83 -0.95 -2.87
N TYR A 80 18.77 -1.47 -2.26
CA TYR A 80 17.61 -0.69 -1.81
C TYR A 80 17.52 -0.68 -0.28
N VAL A 81 17.12 0.45 0.29
CA VAL A 81 16.56 0.45 1.64
C VAL A 81 15.11 0.02 1.54
N VAL A 82 14.69 -0.96 2.34
CA VAL A 82 13.31 -1.46 2.34
C VAL A 82 12.64 -1.09 3.65
N CYS A 83 11.50 -0.40 3.58
CA CYS A 83 10.65 -0.08 4.72
C CYS A 83 9.39 -0.94 4.65
N ASN A 84 9.26 -1.91 5.55
CA ASN A 84 8.11 -2.79 5.65
C ASN A 84 7.16 -2.26 6.74
N VAL A 85 6.01 -1.71 6.36
CA VAL A 85 5.20 -0.82 7.19
C VAL A 85 3.95 -1.50 7.72
N ASN A 86 3.69 -1.35 9.03
CA ASN A 86 2.39 -1.59 9.63
C ASN A 86 1.54 -0.31 9.61
N TYR A 87 0.25 -0.48 9.38
CA TYR A 87 -0.80 0.52 9.53
C TYR A 87 -1.95 -0.07 10.38
N ARG A 88 -2.80 0.78 10.97
CA ARG A 88 -3.96 0.30 11.73
C ARG A 88 -4.91 -0.49 10.84
N LEU A 89 -5.48 -1.54 11.39
CA LEU A 89 -6.52 -2.32 10.76
C LEU A 89 -7.89 -1.89 11.28
N LEU A 90 -8.94 -2.07 10.50
CA LEU A 90 -10.31 -1.72 10.91
C LEU A 90 -10.73 -2.37 12.24
N ARG A 91 -10.16 -3.55 12.57
CA ARG A 91 -10.42 -4.27 13.82
C ARG A 91 -9.65 -3.72 15.03
N ASP A 92 -8.60 -2.93 14.80
CA ASP A 92 -7.75 -2.42 15.88
C ASP A 92 -8.53 -1.41 16.77
N GLN A 93 -7.96 -1.05 17.91
CA GLN A 93 -8.56 -0.14 18.88
C GLN A 93 -10.01 -0.52 19.23
N SER A 94 -10.25 -1.80 19.58
CA SER A 94 -11.58 -2.34 19.89
C SER A 94 -12.59 -2.23 18.73
N ASN A 95 -12.11 -2.39 17.49
CA ASN A 95 -12.91 -2.34 16.27
C ASN A 95 -13.54 -0.95 16.01
N THR A 96 -12.77 0.12 16.26
CA THR A 96 -13.25 1.51 16.05
C THR A 96 -12.49 2.26 14.96
N VAL A 97 -11.35 1.77 14.49
CA VAL A 97 -10.52 2.40 13.45
C VAL A 97 -11.32 2.59 12.18
N LEU A 98 -11.40 3.81 11.66
CA LEU A 98 -12.10 4.12 10.42
C LEU A 98 -11.16 3.97 9.21
N PHE A 99 -11.73 3.94 8.02
CA PHE A 99 -10.97 3.77 6.79
C PHE A 99 -10.02 4.96 6.53
N ASN A 100 -10.45 6.17 6.86
CA ASN A 100 -9.61 7.36 6.77
C ASN A 100 -8.41 7.31 7.73
N ASP A 101 -8.54 6.67 8.91
CA ASP A 101 -7.43 6.52 9.85
C ASP A 101 -6.29 5.69 9.26
N LEU A 102 -6.61 4.52 8.66
CA LEU A 102 -5.58 3.65 8.08
C LEU A 102 -4.92 4.26 6.83
N ILE A 103 -5.65 5.06 6.06
CA ILE A 103 -5.06 5.82 4.95
C ILE A 103 -4.19 6.95 5.48
N GLY A 104 -4.61 7.62 6.56
CA GLY A 104 -3.81 8.60 7.29
C GLY A 104 -2.50 8.00 7.82
N ASP A 105 -2.53 6.75 8.30
CA ASP A 105 -1.33 6.03 8.71
C ASP A 105 -0.38 5.82 7.54
N ALA A 106 -0.89 5.44 6.38
CA ALA A 106 -0.06 5.26 5.18
C ALA A 106 0.59 6.59 4.73
N PHE A 107 -0.15 7.69 4.72
CA PHE A 107 0.40 9.02 4.41
C PHE A 107 1.44 9.44 5.45
N GLY A 108 1.15 9.24 6.74
CA GLY A 108 2.08 9.52 7.83
C GLY A 108 3.39 8.74 7.69
N SER A 109 3.32 7.47 7.31
CA SER A 109 4.53 6.64 7.14
C SER A 109 5.45 7.17 6.03
N ILE A 110 4.89 7.65 4.90
CA ILE A 110 5.68 8.26 3.81
C ILE A 110 6.35 9.54 4.31
N LEU A 111 5.65 10.38 5.05
CA LEU A 111 6.22 11.62 5.59
C LEU A 111 7.34 11.33 6.59
N TRP A 112 7.13 10.37 7.51
CA TRP A 112 8.15 9.95 8.45
C TRP A 112 9.39 9.39 7.74
N ILE A 113 9.18 8.55 6.72
CA ILE A 113 10.28 7.98 5.91
C ILE A 113 11.06 9.09 5.23
N LYS A 114 10.40 10.05 4.58
CA LYS A 114 11.08 11.18 3.91
C LYS A 114 11.94 12.01 4.87
N GLU A 115 11.51 12.16 6.11
CA GLU A 115 12.27 12.90 7.11
C GLU A 115 13.43 12.09 7.70
N ASN A 116 13.24 10.79 7.92
CA ASN A 116 14.15 9.99 8.75
C ASN A 116 15.02 8.99 7.99
N ILE A 117 14.68 8.66 6.73
CA ILE A 117 15.31 7.54 6.01
C ILE A 117 16.81 7.74 5.74
N HIS A 118 17.29 8.96 5.75
CA HIS A 118 18.72 9.28 5.65
C HIS A 118 19.56 8.64 6.77
N LYS A 119 18.97 8.42 7.96
CA LYS A 119 19.59 7.72 9.10
C LYS A 119 19.85 6.24 8.80
N TYR A 120 19.17 5.69 7.80
CA TYR A 120 19.26 4.30 7.35
C TYR A 120 19.88 4.19 5.95
N ASN A 121 20.64 5.22 5.54
CA ASN A 121 21.28 5.29 4.22
C ASN A 121 20.29 5.32 3.03
N GLY A 122 19.05 5.76 3.24
CA GLY A 122 18.04 5.90 2.20
C GLY A 122 18.00 7.30 1.59
N ASP A 123 17.67 7.38 0.30
CA ASP A 123 17.47 8.61 -0.45
C ASP A 123 15.98 8.96 -0.49
N LYS A 124 15.61 10.02 0.22
CA LYS A 124 14.22 10.49 0.30
C LYS A 124 13.63 10.98 -1.03
N GLU A 125 14.46 11.29 -2.02
CA GLU A 125 14.02 11.71 -3.35
C GLU A 125 13.80 10.54 -4.31
N ARG A 126 14.25 9.33 -3.94
CA ARG A 126 14.12 8.10 -4.75
C ARG A 126 13.33 7.03 -4.01
N ILE A 127 12.06 7.32 -3.73
CA ILE A 127 11.13 6.41 -3.06
C ILE A 127 10.20 5.76 -4.08
N GLY A 128 10.18 4.43 -4.11
CA GLY A 128 9.13 3.63 -4.75
C GLY A 128 8.21 3.02 -3.69
N ILE A 129 6.96 2.74 -4.06
CA ILE A 129 6.00 2.08 -3.18
C ILE A 129 5.50 0.78 -3.78
N THR A 130 5.26 -0.21 -2.95
CA THR A 130 4.63 -1.45 -3.38
C THR A 130 3.66 -1.97 -2.33
N GLY A 131 2.68 -2.71 -2.78
CA GLY A 131 1.73 -3.35 -1.88
C GLY A 131 0.93 -4.43 -2.59
N ASP A 132 0.38 -5.31 -1.78
CA ASP A 132 -0.40 -6.44 -2.21
C ASP A 132 -1.85 -6.33 -1.72
N SER A 133 -2.84 -6.70 -2.55
CA SER A 133 -4.26 -6.70 -2.15
C SER A 133 -4.70 -5.35 -1.55
N ALA A 134 -5.04 -5.31 -0.25
CA ALA A 134 -5.34 -4.08 0.48
C ALA A 134 -4.14 -3.10 0.49
N GLY A 135 -2.90 -3.60 0.52
CA GLY A 135 -1.70 -2.76 0.43
C GLY A 135 -1.56 -2.09 -0.95
N ALA A 136 -1.91 -2.78 -2.03
CA ALA A 136 -1.96 -2.17 -3.38
C ALA A 136 -3.01 -1.06 -3.46
N TYR A 137 -4.15 -1.24 -2.80
CA TYR A 137 -5.16 -0.20 -2.67
C TYR A 137 -4.61 1.03 -1.93
N ILE A 138 -3.91 0.82 -0.80
CA ILE A 138 -3.25 1.89 -0.03
C ILE A 138 -2.25 2.64 -0.91
N CYS A 139 -1.41 1.94 -1.67
CA CYS A 139 -0.49 2.56 -2.61
C CYS A 139 -1.24 3.42 -3.65
N ALA A 140 -2.34 2.93 -4.21
CA ALA A 140 -3.16 3.69 -5.15
C ALA A 140 -3.79 4.94 -4.51
N MET A 141 -4.18 4.89 -3.23
CA MET A 141 -4.63 6.07 -2.48
C MET A 141 -3.51 7.11 -2.32
N ILE A 142 -2.29 6.69 -1.96
CA ILE A 142 -1.13 7.59 -1.88
C ILE A 142 -0.90 8.28 -3.23
N LEU A 143 -0.89 7.52 -4.32
CA LEU A 143 -0.68 8.04 -5.67
C LEU A 143 -1.75 9.06 -6.06
N ASN A 144 -3.02 8.71 -5.87
CA ASN A 144 -4.12 9.48 -6.42
C ASN A 144 -4.51 10.69 -5.55
N LEU A 145 -4.43 10.55 -4.23
CA LEU A 145 -4.90 11.56 -3.27
C LEU A 145 -3.80 12.37 -2.60
N GLY A 146 -2.53 12.08 -2.83
CA GLY A 146 -1.43 12.73 -2.09
C GLY A 146 -1.44 14.25 -2.09
N LYS A 147 -2.05 14.91 -3.08
CA LYS A 147 -2.26 16.38 -3.11
C LYS A 147 -3.53 16.85 -2.42
N LYS A 148 -4.45 15.95 -2.12
CA LYS A 148 -5.75 16.27 -1.51
C LYS A 148 -5.80 16.02 0.00
N ILE A 149 -4.66 15.76 0.63
CA ILE A 149 -4.58 15.54 2.07
C ILE A 149 -5.09 16.76 2.85
N GLY A 150 -5.83 16.50 3.89
CA GLY A 150 -6.37 17.55 4.77
C GLY A 150 -7.36 18.51 4.12
N ARG A 151 -7.76 18.32 2.86
CA ARG A 151 -8.80 19.11 2.22
C ARG A 151 -10.15 18.70 2.77
N LYS A 152 -10.71 19.57 3.61
CA LYS A 152 -12.06 19.40 4.19
C LYS A 152 -13.18 19.70 3.18
N GLU A 153 -12.83 20.25 2.02
CA GLU A 153 -13.76 20.66 0.97
C GLU A 153 -14.29 19.48 0.16
N ASP A 154 -13.45 18.43 0.00
CA ASP A 154 -13.80 17.22 -0.76
C ASP A 154 -14.46 16.13 0.12
N PHE A 155 -14.47 16.31 1.45
CA PHE A 155 -15.02 15.38 2.42
C PHE A 155 -15.77 16.14 3.51
N GLU A 156 -16.84 15.56 4.06
CA GLU A 156 -17.40 16.07 5.32
C GLU A 156 -16.27 16.15 6.36
N LYS A 157 -16.27 17.18 7.22
CA LYS A 157 -15.17 17.54 8.15
C LYS A 157 -14.57 16.38 8.92
N ASP A 158 -15.33 15.31 9.14
CA ASP A 158 -14.94 14.17 9.96
C ASP A 158 -14.25 13.04 9.15
N HIS A 159 -14.07 13.19 7.83
CA HIS A 159 -13.56 12.14 6.93
C HIS A 159 -12.35 12.55 6.09
N ALA A 160 -11.75 13.70 6.40
CA ALA A 160 -10.51 14.12 5.76
C ALA A 160 -9.39 13.09 6.05
N PHE A 161 -8.55 12.82 5.04
CA PHE A 161 -7.34 11.99 5.23
C PHE A 161 -6.25 12.84 5.87
N GLU A 162 -6.10 12.76 7.16
CA GLU A 162 -5.05 13.44 7.90
C GLU A 162 -3.91 12.45 8.19
N PRO A 163 -2.66 12.76 7.77
CA PRO A 163 -1.52 11.93 8.10
C PRO A 163 -1.34 11.80 9.61
N THR A 164 -1.13 10.58 10.11
CA THR A 164 -0.88 10.33 11.55
C THR A 164 0.51 10.74 12.01
N TYR A 165 1.37 11.11 11.08
CA TYR A 165 2.64 11.75 11.31
C TYR A 165 2.75 12.97 10.40
N LEU A 166 3.11 14.10 11.00
CA LEU A 166 3.41 15.34 10.29
C LEU A 166 4.74 15.88 10.87
N PRO A 167 5.75 16.21 10.03
CA PRO A 167 6.95 16.88 10.50
C PRO A 167 6.62 18.17 11.26
N GLU A 168 7.34 18.44 12.37
CA GLU A 168 6.99 19.51 13.31
C GLU A 168 6.84 20.90 12.65
N ASP A 169 7.67 21.19 11.66
CA ASP A 169 7.69 22.49 10.98
C ASP A 169 6.76 22.58 9.76
N LEU A 170 5.90 21.57 9.51
CA LEU A 170 5.07 21.53 8.31
C LEU A 170 3.58 21.50 8.63
N SER A 171 2.84 22.35 7.94
CA SER A 171 1.37 22.26 7.86
C SER A 171 0.93 21.29 6.75
N LEU A 172 -0.30 20.77 6.83
CA LEU A 172 -0.89 19.93 5.78
C LEU A 172 -0.90 20.64 4.42
N ARG A 173 -1.09 21.96 4.41
CA ARG A 173 -1.03 22.78 3.20
C ARG A 173 0.37 22.78 2.57
N GLU A 174 1.42 22.86 3.39
CA GLU A 174 2.80 22.80 2.90
C GLU A 174 3.16 21.41 2.39
N VAL A 175 2.73 20.34 3.07
CA VAL A 175 2.90 18.96 2.58
C VAL A 175 2.29 18.81 1.20
N SER A 176 1.06 19.31 1.00
CA SER A 176 0.37 19.29 -0.30
C SER A 176 1.10 20.15 -1.35
N ASN A 177 1.46 21.39 -1.01
CA ASN A 177 2.11 22.33 -1.94
C ASN A 177 3.51 21.86 -2.36
N LYS A 178 4.29 21.28 -1.44
CA LYS A 178 5.63 20.74 -1.68
C LYS A 178 5.62 19.33 -2.27
N ASN A 179 4.43 18.73 -2.50
CA ASN A 179 4.27 17.36 -3.02
C ASN A 179 5.03 16.30 -2.21
N LEU A 180 5.02 16.42 -0.88
CA LEU A 180 5.83 15.55 -0.03
C LEU A 180 5.38 14.09 -0.01
N LEU A 181 4.19 13.77 -0.54
CA LEU A 181 3.74 12.39 -0.75
C LEU A 181 4.07 11.83 -2.13
N ASP A 182 4.70 12.60 -3.02
CA ASP A 182 5.10 12.10 -4.33
C ASP A 182 6.21 11.05 -4.21
N VAL A 183 6.04 9.98 -4.98
CA VAL A 183 6.96 8.85 -5.11
C VAL A 183 7.38 8.68 -6.57
N LYS A 184 8.38 7.84 -6.85
CA LYS A 184 9.00 7.74 -8.19
C LYS A 184 8.47 6.58 -9.02
N ALA A 185 7.94 5.53 -8.39
CA ALA A 185 7.35 4.36 -9.04
C ALA A 185 6.42 3.63 -8.08
N ALA A 186 5.51 2.83 -8.63
CA ALA A 186 4.64 1.97 -7.83
C ALA A 186 4.46 0.58 -8.46
N VAL A 187 4.41 -0.45 -7.60
CA VAL A 187 4.01 -1.80 -7.99
C VAL A 187 2.78 -2.20 -7.19
N LEU A 188 1.67 -2.39 -7.88
CA LEU A 188 0.34 -2.61 -7.30
C LEU A 188 -0.12 -4.04 -7.60
N SER A 189 0.04 -4.95 -6.64
CA SER A 189 -0.20 -6.37 -6.85
C SER A 189 -1.59 -6.78 -6.41
N TYR A 190 -2.37 -7.34 -7.34
CA TYR A 190 -3.73 -7.87 -7.14
C TYR A 190 -4.62 -7.02 -6.22
N GLY A 191 -4.62 -5.71 -6.40
CA GLY A 191 -5.47 -4.79 -5.66
C GLY A 191 -6.90 -4.76 -6.17
N GLY A 192 -7.82 -4.36 -5.30
CA GLY A 192 -9.19 -4.03 -5.70
C GLY A 192 -9.40 -2.54 -5.44
N TYR A 193 -9.63 -1.73 -6.48
CA TYR A 193 -9.52 -0.27 -6.40
C TYR A 193 -10.87 0.46 -6.31
N ASP A 194 -11.97 -0.26 -6.14
CA ASP A 194 -13.33 0.28 -6.06
C ASP A 194 -14.03 -0.19 -4.78
N PHE A 195 -13.79 0.52 -3.68
CA PHE A 195 -14.43 0.18 -2.41
C PHE A 195 -15.94 0.44 -2.43
N TYR A 196 -16.40 1.40 -3.23
CA TYR A 196 -17.82 1.65 -3.40
C TYR A 196 -18.56 0.41 -3.93
N LYS A 197 -18.03 -0.23 -4.99
CA LYS A 197 -18.57 -1.52 -5.46
C LYS A 197 -18.47 -2.63 -4.41
N PHE A 198 -17.37 -2.72 -3.66
CA PHE A 198 -17.24 -3.70 -2.58
C PHE A 198 -18.27 -3.49 -1.49
N ALA A 199 -18.52 -2.25 -1.09
CA ALA A 199 -19.52 -1.93 -0.08
C ALA A 199 -20.94 -2.31 -0.54
N LEU A 200 -21.30 -1.99 -1.79
CA LEU A 200 -22.57 -2.46 -2.40
C LEU A 200 -22.68 -3.99 -2.46
N GLN A 201 -21.56 -4.71 -2.54
CA GLN A 201 -21.45 -6.16 -2.53
C GLN A 201 -21.27 -6.75 -1.12
N ASN A 202 -21.66 -6.02 -0.10
CA ASN A 202 -21.66 -6.43 1.30
C ASN A 202 -20.27 -6.56 1.95
N ALA A 203 -19.27 -5.79 1.53
CA ALA A 203 -17.94 -5.80 2.17
C ALA A 203 -17.99 -5.45 3.67
N GLU A 204 -18.99 -4.69 4.10
CA GLU A 204 -19.18 -4.23 5.48
C GLU A 204 -20.10 -5.16 6.30
N THR A 205 -20.36 -6.39 5.83
CA THR A 205 -21.24 -7.36 6.47
C THR A 205 -20.54 -8.70 6.71
N TYR A 206 -21.21 -9.63 7.39
CA TYR A 206 -20.72 -11.00 7.60
C TYR A 206 -20.54 -11.81 6.30
N LYS A 207 -20.97 -11.33 5.13
CA LYS A 207 -20.66 -11.96 3.84
C LYS A 207 -19.19 -11.79 3.46
N ASN A 208 -18.52 -10.79 4.01
CA ASN A 208 -17.08 -10.62 3.87
C ASN A 208 -16.35 -11.48 4.91
N ILE A 209 -15.72 -12.56 4.44
CA ILE A 209 -15.00 -13.53 5.28
C ILE A 209 -13.87 -12.88 6.12
N PHE A 210 -13.32 -11.75 5.69
CA PHE A 210 -12.24 -11.10 6.43
C PHE A 210 -12.67 -10.64 7.81
N TRP A 211 -13.95 -10.28 8.04
CA TRP A 211 -14.47 -9.97 9.37
C TRP A 211 -14.43 -11.17 10.31
N TRP A 212 -14.74 -12.37 9.78
CA TRP A 212 -14.62 -13.61 10.54
C TRP A 212 -13.19 -13.93 10.90
N LEU A 213 -12.28 -13.83 9.92
CA LEU A 213 -10.85 -14.06 10.12
C LEU A 213 -10.24 -13.04 11.09
N ALA A 214 -10.78 -11.85 11.13
CA ALA A 214 -10.38 -10.78 12.05
C ALA A 214 -10.93 -10.97 13.46
N LEU A 215 -11.88 -11.87 13.68
CA LEU A 215 -12.66 -12.01 14.91
C LEU A 215 -13.32 -10.69 15.33
N ALA A 216 -13.78 -9.90 14.34
CA ALA A 216 -14.35 -8.58 14.52
C ALA A 216 -15.79 -8.51 13.99
N LYS A 217 -16.61 -7.71 14.65
CA LYS A 217 -18.00 -7.49 14.22
C LYS A 217 -18.01 -6.57 12.99
N PRO A 218 -18.67 -6.96 11.89
CA PRO A 218 -18.84 -6.10 10.73
C PRO A 218 -19.53 -4.78 11.07
N ARG A 219 -19.08 -3.73 10.40
CA ARG A 219 -19.62 -2.38 10.53
C ARG A 219 -19.27 -1.53 9.32
N GLY A 220 -19.90 -0.37 9.18
CA GLY A 220 -19.47 0.63 8.21
C GLY A 220 -18.02 1.06 8.45
N VAL A 221 -17.21 1.01 7.41
CA VAL A 221 -15.78 1.38 7.48
C VAL A 221 -15.56 2.86 7.73
N LEU A 222 -16.56 3.69 7.42
CA LEU A 222 -16.59 5.14 7.66
C LEU A 222 -17.43 5.53 8.89
N GLY A 223 -17.77 4.53 9.73
CA GLY A 223 -18.61 4.71 10.91
C GLY A 223 -20.10 4.41 10.64
N LYS A 224 -20.92 4.51 11.69
CA LYS A 224 -22.32 4.06 11.66
C LYS A 224 -23.25 4.95 10.81
N LYS A 225 -22.87 6.20 10.59
CA LYS A 225 -23.68 7.20 9.87
C LYS A 225 -23.76 6.92 8.37
N PHE A 226 -22.67 6.38 7.79
CA PHE A 226 -22.51 6.29 6.34
C PHE A 226 -22.76 4.87 5.84
N ASN A 227 -23.47 4.79 4.72
CA ASN A 227 -23.69 3.57 3.95
C ASN A 227 -23.58 3.88 2.44
N PRO A 228 -23.23 2.89 1.59
CA PRO A 228 -22.94 3.14 0.18
C PRO A 228 -24.17 3.54 -0.66
N ILE A 229 -25.37 3.31 -0.18
CA ILE A 229 -26.62 3.62 -0.91
C ILE A 229 -26.96 5.11 -0.74
N GLU A 230 -26.95 5.60 0.50
CA GLU A 230 -27.32 6.98 0.82
C GLU A 230 -26.17 7.97 0.59
N TYR A 231 -24.92 7.50 0.72
CA TYR A 231 -23.72 8.33 0.63
C TYR A 231 -22.72 7.81 -0.42
N PRO A 232 -23.13 7.62 -1.70
CA PRO A 232 -22.27 7.05 -2.74
C PRO A 232 -20.99 7.85 -2.97
N ASP A 233 -21.05 9.18 -2.87
CA ASP A 233 -19.92 10.05 -3.18
C ASP A 233 -18.82 9.95 -2.13
N ILE A 234 -19.16 9.75 -0.86
CA ILE A 234 -18.17 9.49 0.20
C ILE A 234 -17.45 8.16 -0.06
N TYR A 235 -18.17 7.10 -0.45
CA TYR A 235 -17.57 5.81 -0.79
C TYR A 235 -16.73 5.87 -2.07
N LYS A 236 -17.11 6.69 -3.05
CA LYS A 236 -16.26 6.96 -4.23
C LYS A 236 -15.00 7.75 -3.83
N ALA A 237 -15.12 8.72 -2.93
CA ALA A 237 -14.00 9.53 -2.45
C ALA A 237 -12.92 8.68 -1.76
N ILE A 238 -13.29 7.59 -1.09
CA ILE A 238 -12.32 6.63 -0.55
C ILE A 238 -11.87 5.57 -1.56
N SER A 239 -12.37 5.53 -2.78
CA SER A 239 -12.04 4.52 -3.80
C SER A 239 -11.03 5.07 -4.81
N PRO A 240 -9.81 4.50 -4.92
CA PRO A 240 -8.76 5.03 -5.79
C PRO A 240 -9.20 5.26 -7.23
N ILE A 241 -10.02 4.37 -7.79
CA ILE A 241 -10.45 4.42 -9.19
C ILE A 241 -11.18 5.72 -9.57
N TYR A 242 -11.90 6.35 -8.63
CA TYR A 242 -12.61 7.61 -8.87
C TYR A 242 -11.75 8.86 -8.61
N ASN A 243 -10.54 8.67 -8.10
CA ASN A 243 -9.67 9.76 -7.66
C ASN A 243 -8.40 9.90 -8.50
N ILE A 244 -8.33 9.23 -9.65
CA ILE A 244 -7.20 9.35 -10.57
C ILE A 244 -7.21 10.77 -11.16
N PRO A 245 -6.15 11.57 -10.97
CA PRO A 245 -6.05 12.88 -11.59
C PRO A 245 -5.88 12.75 -13.11
N ASP A 246 -6.35 13.72 -13.87
CA ASP A 246 -5.97 13.83 -15.28
C ASP A 246 -4.46 14.13 -15.39
N SER A 247 -3.76 13.55 -16.37
CA SER A 247 -2.31 13.74 -16.51
C SER A 247 -1.91 15.17 -16.83
N SER A 248 -2.81 15.96 -17.38
CA SER A 248 -2.62 17.40 -17.61
C SER A 248 -2.62 18.20 -16.31
N GLU A 249 -3.34 17.74 -15.28
CA GLU A 249 -3.34 18.35 -13.94
C GLU A 249 -2.17 17.85 -13.09
N ARG A 250 -1.95 16.50 -13.12
CA ARG A 250 -0.88 15.86 -12.38
C ARG A 250 -0.51 14.51 -13.02
N LYS A 251 0.70 14.43 -13.57
CA LYS A 251 1.26 13.16 -14.03
C LYS A 251 1.65 12.30 -12.82
N LEU A 252 1.07 11.09 -12.75
CA LEU A 252 1.45 10.09 -11.75
C LEU A 252 2.76 9.40 -12.15
N PRO A 253 3.52 8.85 -11.20
CA PRO A 253 4.70 8.06 -11.52
C PRO A 253 4.32 6.78 -12.29
N PRO A 254 5.27 6.13 -12.97
CA PRO A 254 5.04 4.83 -13.60
C PRO A 254 4.48 3.82 -12.62
N GLN A 255 3.48 3.04 -13.06
CA GLN A 255 2.81 2.03 -12.26
C GLN A 255 2.88 0.68 -12.95
N LEU A 256 3.22 -0.38 -12.21
CA LEU A 256 3.03 -1.76 -12.63
C LEU A 256 1.83 -2.34 -11.89
N LEU A 257 0.81 -2.74 -12.63
CA LEU A 257 -0.34 -3.46 -12.11
C LEU A 257 -0.13 -4.95 -12.33
N THR A 258 -0.27 -5.79 -11.30
CA THR A 258 -0.17 -7.24 -11.47
C THR A 258 -1.44 -7.94 -11.01
N ALA A 259 -1.80 -9.05 -11.67
CA ALA A 259 -3.00 -9.82 -11.39
C ALA A 259 -2.73 -11.32 -11.51
N ALA A 260 -3.49 -12.14 -10.81
CA ALA A 260 -3.41 -13.60 -10.86
C ALA A 260 -4.65 -14.20 -11.53
N THR A 261 -4.47 -15.10 -12.51
CA THR A 261 -5.58 -15.58 -13.36
C THR A 261 -6.59 -16.48 -12.64
N LYS A 262 -6.21 -17.04 -11.48
CA LYS A 262 -7.11 -17.83 -10.62
C LYS A 262 -7.59 -17.09 -9.37
N ASP A 263 -7.32 -15.78 -9.30
CA ASP A 263 -7.74 -14.95 -8.18
C ASP A 263 -9.27 -14.78 -8.16
N ARG A 264 -9.91 -15.21 -7.05
CA ARG A 264 -11.34 -15.09 -6.83
C ARG A 264 -11.72 -13.96 -5.86
N ILE A 265 -10.75 -13.36 -5.20
CA ILE A 265 -10.95 -12.25 -4.25
C ILE A 265 -10.91 -10.92 -5.01
N THR A 266 -9.85 -10.71 -5.79
CA THR A 266 -9.69 -9.58 -6.71
C THR A 266 -9.44 -10.10 -8.12
N PRO A 267 -10.50 -10.56 -8.82
CA PRO A 267 -10.37 -11.11 -10.17
C PRO A 267 -9.67 -10.13 -11.13
N VAL A 268 -8.94 -10.67 -12.09
CA VAL A 268 -8.20 -9.90 -13.14
C VAL A 268 -9.00 -8.72 -13.70
N ARG A 269 -10.31 -8.89 -13.85
CA ARG A 269 -11.22 -7.83 -14.34
C ARG A 269 -11.14 -6.56 -13.50
N MET A 270 -11.05 -6.67 -12.16
CA MET A 270 -11.01 -5.49 -11.27
C MET A 270 -9.73 -4.68 -11.47
N ILE A 271 -8.60 -5.36 -11.70
CA ILE A 271 -7.33 -4.69 -11.95
C ILE A 271 -7.33 -4.04 -13.35
N LYS A 272 -7.91 -4.72 -14.33
CA LYS A 272 -8.11 -4.15 -15.69
C LYS A 272 -9.03 -2.93 -15.68
N GLU A 273 -10.11 -2.93 -14.87
CA GLU A 273 -10.99 -1.76 -14.72
C GLU A 273 -10.20 -0.53 -14.20
N TYR A 274 -9.30 -0.73 -13.24
CA TYR A 274 -8.42 0.36 -12.77
C TYR A 274 -7.43 0.81 -13.85
N GLY A 275 -6.84 -0.12 -14.62
CA GLY A 275 -5.98 0.19 -15.76
C GLY A 275 -6.72 0.99 -16.85
N VAL A 276 -7.99 0.66 -17.14
CA VAL A 276 -8.83 1.44 -18.06
C VAL A 276 -9.02 2.86 -17.55
N ALA A 277 -9.34 3.00 -16.24
CA ALA A 277 -9.51 4.32 -15.64
C ALA A 277 -8.21 5.16 -15.65
N LEU A 278 -7.03 4.53 -15.45
CA LEU A 278 -5.74 5.20 -15.62
C LEU A 278 -5.55 5.68 -17.07
N LYS A 279 -5.86 4.84 -18.06
CA LYS A 279 -5.75 5.19 -19.48
C LYS A 279 -6.68 6.33 -19.86
N GLU A 280 -7.92 6.35 -19.38
CA GLU A 280 -8.89 7.43 -19.60
C GLU A 280 -8.40 8.78 -19.05
N LYS A 281 -7.53 8.74 -18.02
CA LYS A 281 -6.86 9.91 -17.43
C LYS A 281 -5.46 10.17 -18.01
N ASN A 282 -5.11 9.53 -19.12
CA ASN A 282 -3.82 9.61 -19.78
C ASN A 282 -2.61 9.32 -18.85
N GLN A 283 -2.79 8.45 -17.85
CA GLN A 283 -1.72 8.01 -16.94
C GLN A 283 -1.00 6.78 -17.49
N GLU A 284 0.30 6.69 -17.23
CA GLU A 284 1.13 5.58 -17.69
C GLU A 284 1.07 4.40 -16.71
N PHE A 285 0.91 3.19 -17.24
CA PHE A 285 1.00 1.95 -16.46
C PHE A 285 1.39 0.78 -17.36
N GLU A 286 1.96 -0.26 -16.73
CA GLU A 286 2.11 -1.59 -17.30
C GLU A 286 1.15 -2.56 -16.61
N PHE A 287 0.77 -3.65 -17.29
CA PHE A 287 -0.11 -4.65 -16.73
C PHE A 287 0.44 -6.06 -17.00
N TRP A 288 0.63 -6.85 -15.92
CA TRP A 288 1.12 -8.22 -16.02
C TRP A 288 0.13 -9.21 -15.41
N GLU A 289 -0.10 -10.35 -16.09
CA GLU A 289 -0.92 -11.44 -15.60
C GLU A 289 -0.05 -12.64 -15.20
N HIS A 290 -0.21 -13.09 -13.95
CA HIS A 290 0.43 -14.30 -13.43
C HIS A 290 -0.48 -15.50 -13.67
N LEU A 291 -0.12 -16.32 -14.68
CA LEU A 291 -0.89 -17.50 -15.06
C LEU A 291 -0.92 -18.55 -13.94
N ASN A 292 -2.12 -19.10 -13.68
CA ASN A 292 -2.36 -20.16 -12.72
C ASN A 292 -2.07 -19.80 -11.25
N ARG A 293 -1.94 -18.52 -10.90
CA ARG A 293 -1.80 -18.07 -9.52
C ARG A 293 -3.15 -17.70 -8.91
N ASN A 294 -3.25 -17.89 -7.60
CA ASN A 294 -4.37 -17.44 -6.78
C ASN A 294 -4.06 -16.11 -6.12
N HIS A 295 -5.03 -15.56 -5.39
CA HIS A 295 -4.80 -14.41 -4.51
C HIS A 295 -3.65 -14.65 -3.53
N ALA A 296 -2.94 -13.60 -3.12
CA ALA A 296 -1.87 -13.65 -2.12
C ALA A 296 -0.64 -14.47 -2.55
N TYR A 297 -0.27 -14.40 -3.82
CA TYR A 297 0.92 -15.10 -4.33
C TYR A 297 2.27 -14.49 -3.87
N LEU A 298 2.25 -13.29 -3.28
CA LEU A 298 3.43 -12.64 -2.69
C LEU A 298 3.61 -12.93 -1.19
N ASP A 299 2.61 -13.52 -0.53
CA ASP A 299 2.63 -13.73 0.92
C ASP A 299 3.74 -14.69 1.38
N SER A 300 4.46 -14.31 2.41
CA SER A 300 5.40 -15.19 3.11
C SER A 300 4.69 -16.35 3.80
N GLY A 301 5.28 -17.54 3.76
CA GLY A 301 4.80 -18.70 4.53
C GLY A 301 3.60 -19.45 3.97
N ARG A 302 3.03 -19.03 2.84
CA ARG A 302 2.07 -19.84 2.11
C ARG A 302 2.81 -20.72 1.12
N THR A 303 2.70 -22.03 1.26
CA THR A 303 3.23 -23.14 0.45
C THR A 303 4.26 -22.77 -0.64
N LEU A 304 5.20 -23.64 -0.90
CA LEU A 304 6.25 -23.55 -1.95
C LEU A 304 5.73 -23.11 -3.36
N ILE A 305 4.43 -23.06 -3.56
CA ILE A 305 3.77 -22.72 -4.83
C ILE A 305 3.30 -21.26 -4.88
N ALA A 306 3.15 -20.56 -3.74
CA ALA A 306 2.53 -19.22 -3.67
C ALA A 306 3.39 -18.14 -2.99
N GLY A 307 4.50 -18.48 -2.41
CA GLY A 307 5.13 -17.60 -1.43
C GLY A 307 6.31 -16.75 -1.89
N ASN A 308 6.76 -16.83 -3.14
CA ASN A 308 7.98 -16.13 -3.56
C ASN A 308 7.93 -15.70 -5.04
N ASP A 309 6.76 -15.40 -5.56
CA ASP A 309 6.59 -15.00 -6.96
C ASP A 309 7.13 -13.60 -7.26
N PHE A 310 7.39 -12.77 -6.22
CA PHE A 310 8.08 -11.49 -6.37
C PHE A 310 9.45 -11.63 -7.07
N ILE A 311 10.14 -12.77 -6.91
CA ILE A 311 11.40 -13.06 -7.64
C ILE A 311 11.12 -13.12 -9.15
N ARG A 312 9.99 -13.68 -9.53
CA ARG A 312 9.60 -13.83 -10.93
C ARG A 312 9.09 -12.53 -11.54
N ASP A 313 8.50 -11.66 -10.72
CA ASP A 313 7.96 -10.37 -11.15
C ASP A 313 9.06 -9.33 -11.39
N GLY A 314 10.31 -9.63 -11.01
CA GLY A 314 11.44 -8.74 -11.20
C GLY A 314 11.40 -7.50 -10.29
N ILE A 315 10.69 -7.60 -9.15
CA ILE A 315 10.65 -6.57 -8.11
C ILE A 315 11.95 -6.59 -7.30
#